data_1d84896c47a96c1bd78369552c49c3ea
#
_entry.id   1d84896c47a96c1bd78369552c49c3ea
#
_cell.length_a   1.000
_cell.length_b   1.000
_cell.length_c   1.000
_cell.angle_alpha   90.00
_cell.angle_beta   90.00
_cell.angle_gamma   90.00
#
_symmetry.space_group_name_H-M   'P 1'
#
loop_
_entity.id
_entity.type
_entity.pdbx_description
1 polymer ?
#
loop_
_entity_poly.entity_id
_entity_poly.type
_entity_poly.pdbx_seq_one_letter_code
_entity_poly.pdbx_strand_id
1 'polypeptide(L)'
;MNTDAWLYFGIVLGFVFSGSSGHALHGLYTALAYGFGASSLALLAKAGGGIYTKTADIAADLVGKVEIGIPEDDPRNPAVIADNVGDNVGDVAGMGADIFDSYVAATVASMTLGASFAQTIGVQYIVLPLIMCIIGIISSLIGLQLVHVGPNGKPGRALNSGSVFSCFVFIVLSVLVFAITN
;
A
#
# COMPACT_ATOMS: atom_id res chain seq x y z
N MET A 1 -0.89 12.21 1.91
CA MET A 1 -0.68 12.54 0.48
C MET A 1 -0.25 11.25 -0.19
N ASN A 2 -1.09 10.71 -1.09
CA ASN A 2 -0.99 9.32 -1.56
C ASN A 2 0.23 9.18 -2.48
N THR A 3 1.32 8.62 -1.97
CA THR A 3 2.55 8.31 -2.72
C THR A 3 2.27 7.39 -3.91
N ASP A 4 1.25 6.53 -3.79
CA ASP A 4 0.83 5.58 -4.82
C ASP A 4 0.30 6.27 -6.09
N ALA A 5 -0.41 7.39 -5.93
CA ALA A 5 -0.93 8.15 -7.07
C ALA A 5 0.20 8.72 -7.95
N TRP A 6 1.30 9.16 -7.35
CA TRP A 6 2.47 9.64 -8.08
C TRP A 6 3.24 8.52 -8.78
N LEU A 7 3.26 7.33 -8.17
CA LEU A 7 3.83 6.14 -8.78
C LEU A 7 3.06 5.75 -10.06
N TYR A 8 1.75 5.59 -9.94
CA TYR A 8 0.91 5.24 -11.08
C TYR A 8 0.92 6.33 -12.14
N PHE A 9 0.93 7.59 -11.73
CA PHE A 9 1.06 8.73 -12.62
C PHE A 9 2.40 8.68 -13.39
N GLY A 10 3.52 8.36 -12.72
CA GLY A 10 4.83 8.21 -13.36
C GLY A 10 4.90 7.04 -14.33
N ILE A 11 4.32 5.89 -13.96
CA ILE A 11 4.26 4.71 -14.84
C ILE A 11 3.34 4.97 -16.04
N VAL A 12 2.15 5.54 -15.81
CA VAL A 12 1.20 5.89 -16.87
C VAL A 12 1.78 6.96 -17.79
N LEU A 13 2.43 7.99 -17.25
CA LEU A 13 3.14 8.98 -18.06
C LEU A 13 4.26 8.34 -18.89
N GLY A 14 5.06 7.46 -18.31
CA GLY A 14 6.10 6.72 -19.04
C GLY A 14 5.51 5.92 -20.19
N PHE A 15 4.35 5.30 -20.03
CA PHE A 15 3.64 4.58 -21.09
C PHE A 15 3.01 5.52 -22.14
N VAL A 16 2.37 6.61 -21.71
CA VAL A 16 1.68 7.55 -22.60
C VAL A 16 2.66 8.32 -23.49
N PHE A 17 3.82 8.72 -22.94
CA PHE A 17 4.85 9.41 -23.73
C PHE A 17 5.70 8.49 -24.61
N SER A 18 5.53 7.20 -24.50
CA SER A 18 6.36 6.19 -25.14
C SER A 18 5.76 5.61 -26.43
N GLY A 19 4.86 6.27 -27.04
CA GLY A 19 4.00 6.01 -28.22
C GLY A 19 4.49 5.21 -29.44
N SER A 20 5.32 4.18 -29.29
CA SER A 20 5.58 3.17 -30.34
C SER A 20 6.17 1.87 -29.75
N SER A 21 6.05 0.76 -30.45
CA SER A 21 6.33 -0.60 -29.96
C SER A 21 7.76 -0.86 -29.42
N GLY A 22 8.74 -0.04 -29.77
CA GLY A 22 10.07 -0.07 -29.15
C GLY A 22 10.11 0.57 -27.74
N HIS A 23 9.14 1.36 -27.42
CA HIS A 23 9.06 2.14 -26.20
C HIS A 23 8.31 1.41 -25.06
N ALA A 24 7.51 0.39 -25.36
CA ALA A 24 6.84 -0.42 -24.32
C ALA A 24 7.88 -1.16 -23.43
N LEU A 25 8.98 -1.61 -24.01
CA LEU A 25 10.12 -2.17 -23.29
C LEU A 25 10.83 -1.12 -22.43
N HIS A 26 10.99 0.11 -22.91
CA HIS A 26 11.55 1.20 -22.10
C HIS A 26 10.64 1.55 -20.90
N GLY A 27 9.32 1.58 -21.10
CA GLY A 27 8.36 1.76 -20.01
C GLY A 27 8.47 0.66 -18.94
N LEU A 28 8.63 -0.59 -19.39
CA LEU A 28 8.82 -1.73 -18.48
C LEU A 28 10.13 -1.63 -17.69
N TYR A 29 11.25 -1.27 -18.33
CA TYR A 29 12.52 -1.07 -17.62
C TYR A 29 12.46 0.09 -16.62
N THR A 30 11.75 1.15 -16.96
CA THR A 30 11.52 2.27 -16.03
C THR A 30 10.69 1.84 -14.83
N ALA A 31 9.64 1.05 -15.06
CA ALA A 31 8.80 0.48 -13.99
C ALA A 31 9.59 -0.47 -13.08
N LEU A 32 10.47 -1.30 -13.66
CA LEU A 32 11.37 -2.18 -12.91
C LEU A 32 12.36 -1.39 -12.05
N ALA A 33 13.02 -0.38 -12.60
CA ALA A 33 13.95 0.48 -11.86
C ALA A 33 13.25 1.23 -10.72
N TYR A 34 12.04 1.71 -10.97
CA TYR A 34 11.21 2.34 -9.95
C TYR A 34 10.82 1.33 -8.86
N GLY A 35 10.39 0.13 -9.24
CA GLY A 35 10.05 -0.95 -8.31
C GLY A 35 11.22 -1.29 -7.39
N PHE A 36 12.43 -1.39 -7.92
CA PHE A 36 13.63 -1.62 -7.11
C PHE A 36 13.93 -0.49 -6.11
N GLY A 37 13.77 0.77 -6.55
CA GLY A 37 13.91 1.93 -5.67
C GLY A 37 12.85 1.97 -4.56
N ALA A 38 11.59 1.69 -4.92
CA ALA A 38 10.48 1.61 -3.99
C ALA A 38 10.69 0.50 -2.94
N SER A 39 11.15 -0.69 -3.37
CA SER A 39 11.46 -1.82 -2.50
C SER A 39 12.58 -1.48 -1.50
N SER A 40 13.65 -0.85 -1.97
CA SER A 40 14.76 -0.42 -1.10
C SER A 40 14.30 0.58 -0.03
N LEU A 41 13.47 1.55 -0.42
CA LEU A 41 12.92 2.55 0.50
C LEU A 41 11.94 1.92 1.50
N ALA A 42 11.08 1.01 1.02
CA ALA A 42 10.13 0.29 1.86
C ALA A 42 10.84 -0.57 2.91
N LEU A 43 11.94 -1.25 2.53
CA LEU A 43 12.76 -2.02 3.46
C LEU A 43 13.34 -1.13 4.56
N LEU A 44 13.87 0.05 4.20
CA LEU A 44 14.39 1.03 5.18
C LEU A 44 13.29 1.52 6.11
N ALA A 45 12.12 1.86 5.58
CA ALA A 45 10.99 2.32 6.37
C ALA A 45 10.47 1.23 7.33
N LYS A 46 10.35 -0.01 6.86
CA LYS A 46 9.89 -1.13 7.65
C LYS A 46 10.89 -1.51 8.74
N ALA A 47 12.15 -1.69 8.39
CA ALA A 47 13.19 -2.05 9.36
C ALA A 47 13.44 -0.94 10.38
N GLY A 48 13.58 0.31 9.90
CA GLY A 48 13.76 1.47 10.77
C GLY A 48 12.57 1.74 11.68
N GLY A 49 11.35 1.64 11.14
CA GLY A 49 10.11 1.77 11.90
C GLY A 49 9.99 0.71 13.00
N GLY A 50 10.24 -0.56 12.68
CA GLY A 50 10.21 -1.66 13.64
C GLY A 50 11.25 -1.52 14.77
N ILE A 51 12.47 -1.08 14.43
CA ILE A 51 13.52 -0.81 15.44
C ILE A 51 13.08 0.35 16.34
N TYR A 52 12.56 1.44 15.77
CA TYR A 52 12.09 2.59 16.53
C TYR A 52 10.97 2.21 17.50
N THR A 53 9.93 1.53 17.01
CA THR A 53 8.79 1.08 17.82
C THR A 53 9.25 0.22 18.98
N LYS A 54 10.05 -0.80 18.72
CA LYS A 54 10.52 -1.72 19.76
C LYS A 54 11.45 -1.04 20.78
N THR A 55 12.26 -0.10 20.32
CA THR A 55 13.13 0.67 21.23
C THR A 55 12.32 1.59 22.13
N ALA A 56 11.28 2.25 21.59
CA ALA A 56 10.40 3.13 22.36
C ALA A 56 9.61 2.35 23.43
N ASP A 57 9.01 1.21 23.06
CA ASP A 57 8.29 0.30 23.93
C ASP A 57 9.18 -0.17 25.12
N ILE A 58 10.36 -0.72 24.83
CA ILE A 58 11.29 -1.19 25.88
C ILE A 58 11.73 -0.03 26.78
N ALA A 59 12.02 1.14 26.21
CA ALA A 59 12.45 2.30 26.99
C ALA A 59 11.32 2.81 27.90
N ALA A 60 10.09 2.87 27.40
CA ALA A 60 8.92 3.26 28.20
C ALA A 60 8.68 2.31 29.36
N ASP A 61 8.81 1.01 29.11
CA ASP A 61 8.67 -0.03 30.14
C ASP A 61 9.78 0.04 31.21
N LEU A 62 11.03 0.21 30.80
CA LEU A 62 12.15 0.32 31.73
C LEU A 62 12.00 1.54 32.65
N VAL A 63 11.71 2.70 32.09
CA VAL A 63 11.53 3.92 32.89
C VAL A 63 10.30 3.80 33.80
N GLY A 64 9.17 3.37 33.27
CA GLY A 64 7.93 3.27 34.02
C GLY A 64 7.97 2.20 35.12
N LYS A 65 8.20 0.95 34.72
CA LYS A 65 8.09 -0.18 35.64
C LYS A 65 9.31 -0.34 36.56
N VAL A 66 10.52 -0.13 36.02
CA VAL A 66 11.75 -0.44 36.78
C VAL A 66 12.26 0.76 37.56
N GLU A 67 12.33 1.94 36.95
CA GLU A 67 12.90 3.12 37.63
C GLU A 67 11.89 3.84 38.51
N ILE A 68 10.64 4.05 38.00
CA ILE A 68 9.64 4.85 38.68
C ILE A 68 8.66 3.96 39.49
N GLY A 69 8.48 2.70 39.11
CA GLY A 69 7.57 1.75 39.75
C GLY A 69 6.09 2.07 39.54
N ILE A 70 5.74 2.64 38.39
CA ILE A 70 4.37 2.96 37.99
C ILE A 70 3.83 1.89 37.02
N PRO A 71 2.49 1.75 36.89
CA PRO A 71 1.89 0.84 35.92
C PRO A 71 2.33 1.13 34.46
N GLU A 72 2.20 0.12 33.61
CA GLU A 72 2.34 0.25 32.14
C GLU A 72 1.37 1.32 31.63
N ASP A 73 1.77 2.06 30.63
CA ASP A 73 0.99 3.14 30.00
C ASP A 73 0.52 4.26 30.93
N ASP A 74 1.15 4.42 32.10
CA ASP A 74 0.80 5.48 33.01
C ASP A 74 1.11 6.86 32.41
N PRO A 75 0.13 7.79 32.35
CA PRO A 75 0.30 9.10 31.72
C PRO A 75 1.35 9.99 32.40
N ARG A 76 1.83 9.62 33.58
CA ARG A 76 2.93 10.31 34.27
C ARG A 76 4.29 9.96 33.68
N ASN A 77 4.39 8.87 32.89
CA ASN A 77 5.61 8.50 32.22
C ASN A 77 5.66 9.18 30.85
N PRO A 78 6.56 10.15 30.62
CA PRO A 78 6.65 10.85 29.34
C PRO A 78 7.10 9.93 28.18
N ALA A 79 7.73 8.80 28.49
CA ALA A 79 8.15 7.84 27.48
C ALA A 79 6.98 7.13 26.78
N VAL A 80 5.80 7.09 27.40
CA VAL A 80 4.56 6.57 26.80
C VAL A 80 4.17 7.34 25.53
N ILE A 81 4.50 8.63 25.43
CA ILE A 81 4.28 9.40 24.21
C ILE A 81 5.16 8.86 23.07
N ALA A 82 6.43 8.55 23.35
CA ALA A 82 7.34 7.99 22.36
C ALA A 82 6.91 6.59 21.92
N ASP A 83 6.37 5.79 22.83
CA ASP A 83 5.83 4.47 22.58
C ASP A 83 4.62 4.54 21.64
N ASN A 84 3.62 5.36 21.97
CA ASN A 84 2.45 5.59 21.11
C ASN A 84 2.81 6.14 19.72
N VAL A 85 3.83 6.99 19.60
CA VAL A 85 4.36 7.46 18.33
C VAL A 85 5.05 6.30 17.60
N GLY A 86 5.78 5.45 18.32
CA GLY A 86 6.42 4.26 17.82
C GLY A 86 5.44 3.32 17.13
N ASP A 87 4.31 3.04 17.74
CA ASP A 87 3.25 2.20 17.15
C ASP A 87 2.77 2.75 15.79
N ASN A 88 2.60 4.07 15.70
CA ASN A 88 2.26 4.69 14.41
C ASN A 88 3.39 4.57 13.38
N VAL A 89 4.65 4.65 13.79
CA VAL A 89 5.79 4.48 12.87
C VAL A 89 5.94 3.03 12.44
N GLY A 90 5.84 2.06 13.35
CA GLY A 90 5.96 0.64 13.07
C GLY A 90 4.74 0.08 12.33
N ASP A 91 3.57 0.23 12.91
CA ASP A 91 2.36 -0.44 12.45
C ASP A 91 1.69 0.28 11.27
N VAL A 92 1.74 1.60 11.22
CA VAL A 92 1.13 2.33 10.11
C VAL A 92 2.13 2.59 9.00
N ALA A 93 3.25 3.26 9.27
CA ALA A 93 4.22 3.62 8.24
C ALA A 93 5.02 2.40 7.76
N GLY A 94 5.51 1.56 8.68
CA GLY A 94 6.30 0.37 8.36
C GLY A 94 5.49 -0.69 7.62
N MET A 95 4.28 -1.03 8.09
CA MET A 95 3.40 -1.98 7.41
C MET A 95 2.86 -1.40 6.10
N GLY A 96 2.53 -0.11 6.06
CA GLY A 96 2.12 0.57 4.83
C GLY A 96 3.19 0.50 3.75
N ALA A 97 4.47 0.69 4.12
CA ALA A 97 5.60 0.55 3.21
C ALA A 97 5.74 -0.88 2.66
N ASP A 98 5.55 -1.90 3.49
CA ASP A 98 5.61 -3.32 3.10
C ASP A 98 4.50 -3.70 2.11
N ILE A 99 3.27 -3.24 2.37
CA ILE A 99 2.13 -3.44 1.47
C ILE A 99 2.38 -2.74 0.14
N PHE A 100 2.90 -1.52 0.17
CA PHE A 100 3.25 -0.75 -1.01
C PHE A 100 4.28 -1.49 -1.89
N ASP A 101 5.35 -1.98 -1.30
CA ASP A 101 6.38 -2.75 -2.00
C ASP A 101 5.80 -4.00 -2.68
N SER A 102 5.02 -4.78 -1.94
CA SER A 102 4.36 -5.98 -2.45
C SER A 102 3.40 -5.66 -3.61
N TYR A 103 2.70 -4.53 -3.53
CA TYR A 103 1.76 -4.08 -4.56
C TYR A 103 2.49 -3.67 -5.85
N VAL A 104 3.58 -2.94 -5.71
CA VAL A 104 4.44 -2.55 -6.84
C VAL A 104 5.03 -3.78 -7.51
N ALA A 105 5.61 -4.70 -6.73
CA ALA A 105 6.20 -5.92 -7.24
C ALA A 105 5.19 -6.80 -8.00
N ALA A 106 3.99 -6.98 -7.46
CA ALA A 106 2.92 -7.74 -8.10
C ALA A 106 2.47 -7.09 -9.42
N THR A 107 2.35 -5.76 -9.45
CA THR A 107 1.98 -5.01 -10.65
C THR A 107 3.03 -5.16 -11.74
N VAL A 108 4.32 -4.96 -11.41
CA VAL A 108 5.43 -5.09 -12.35
C VAL A 108 5.55 -6.53 -12.86
N ALA A 109 5.41 -7.53 -12.01
CA ALA A 109 5.41 -8.93 -12.40
C ALA A 109 4.28 -9.25 -13.40
N SER A 110 3.07 -8.76 -13.13
CA SER A 110 1.92 -8.93 -14.02
C SER A 110 2.11 -8.23 -15.38
N MET A 111 2.70 -7.02 -15.38
CA MET A 111 3.05 -6.29 -16.61
C MET A 111 4.10 -7.03 -17.42
N THR A 112 5.11 -7.60 -16.76
CA THR A 112 6.17 -8.39 -17.40
C THR A 112 5.59 -9.64 -18.06
N LEU A 113 4.66 -10.32 -17.39
CA LEU A 113 3.94 -11.45 -17.94
C LEU A 113 3.09 -11.03 -19.14
N GLY A 114 2.35 -9.92 -19.04
CA GLY A 114 1.60 -9.33 -20.14
C GLY A 114 2.48 -9.00 -21.35
N ALA A 115 3.69 -8.49 -21.12
CA ALA A 115 4.65 -8.18 -22.17
C ALA A 115 5.14 -9.42 -22.92
N SER A 116 5.31 -10.57 -22.24
CA SER A 116 5.72 -11.82 -22.87
C SER A 116 4.66 -12.37 -23.84
N PHE A 117 3.38 -12.05 -23.62
CA PHE A 117 2.26 -12.45 -24.47
C PHE A 117 1.82 -11.36 -25.46
N ALA A 118 2.41 -10.16 -25.40
CA ALA A 118 1.98 -9.00 -26.18
C ALA A 118 1.97 -9.23 -27.70
N GLN A 119 2.88 -10.06 -28.21
CA GLN A 119 2.93 -10.40 -29.63
C GLN A 119 1.79 -11.33 -30.07
N THR A 120 1.21 -12.09 -29.15
CA THR A 120 0.18 -13.10 -29.44
C THR A 120 -1.24 -12.59 -29.14
N ILE A 121 -1.39 -11.81 -28.07
CA ILE A 121 -2.70 -11.44 -27.53
C ILE A 121 -2.94 -9.91 -27.62
N GLY A 122 -1.87 -9.12 -27.76
CA GLY A 122 -1.93 -7.65 -27.92
C GLY A 122 -1.32 -6.88 -26.75
N VAL A 123 -0.94 -5.63 -27.04
CA VAL A 123 -0.26 -4.72 -26.09
C VAL A 123 -1.16 -4.32 -24.89
N GLN A 124 -2.47 -4.44 -25.05
CA GLN A 124 -3.45 -4.10 -24.01
C GLN A 124 -3.25 -4.91 -22.71
N TYR A 125 -2.72 -6.12 -22.78
CA TYR A 125 -2.47 -6.95 -21.59
C TYR A 125 -1.31 -6.46 -20.72
N ILE A 126 -0.44 -5.59 -21.24
CA ILE A 126 0.60 -4.92 -20.46
C ILE A 126 -0.02 -3.84 -19.56
N VAL A 127 -1.07 -3.16 -20.05
CA VAL A 127 -1.73 -2.05 -19.36
C VAL A 127 -2.81 -2.55 -18.39
N LEU A 128 -3.35 -3.72 -18.60
CA LEU A 128 -4.42 -4.30 -17.79
C LEU A 128 -4.13 -4.28 -16.28
N PRO A 129 -2.94 -4.67 -15.77
CA PRO A 129 -2.64 -4.61 -14.35
C PRO A 129 -2.73 -3.21 -13.77
N LEU A 130 -2.35 -2.17 -14.53
CA LEU A 130 -2.48 -0.77 -14.10
C LEU A 130 -3.94 -0.35 -13.98
N ILE A 131 -4.79 -0.75 -14.92
CA ILE A 131 -6.23 -0.50 -14.86
C ILE A 131 -6.83 -1.17 -13.62
N MET A 132 -6.44 -2.41 -13.33
CA MET A 132 -6.90 -3.13 -12.14
C MET A 132 -6.45 -2.43 -10.84
N CYS A 133 -5.24 -1.87 -10.82
CA CYS A 133 -4.76 -1.07 -9.69
C CYS A 133 -5.62 0.19 -9.47
N ILE A 134 -5.94 0.91 -10.53
CA ILE A 134 -6.81 2.11 -10.46
C ILE A 134 -8.18 1.74 -9.92
N ILE A 135 -8.79 0.66 -10.42
CA ILE A 135 -10.07 0.14 -9.93
C ILE A 135 -9.97 -0.22 -8.45
N GLY A 136 -8.86 -0.85 -8.02
CA GLY A 136 -8.59 -1.18 -6.63
C GLY A 136 -8.57 0.04 -5.73
N ILE A 137 -7.90 1.12 -6.14
CA ILE A 137 -7.86 2.38 -5.41
C ILE A 137 -9.27 2.99 -5.28
N ILE A 138 -10.01 3.08 -6.39
CA ILE A 138 -11.37 3.61 -6.38
C ILE A 138 -12.28 2.78 -5.46
N SER A 139 -12.22 1.46 -5.55
CA SER A 139 -12.99 0.55 -4.71
C SER A 139 -12.66 0.69 -3.22
N SER A 140 -11.38 0.85 -2.89
CA SER A 140 -10.92 1.09 -1.52
C SER A 140 -11.42 2.42 -0.98
N LEU A 141 -11.36 3.49 -1.78
CA LEU A 141 -11.87 4.80 -1.37
C LEU A 141 -13.37 4.78 -1.10
N ILE A 142 -14.14 4.06 -1.93
CA ILE A 142 -15.60 3.88 -1.72
C ILE A 142 -15.84 3.05 -0.45
N GLY A 143 -15.10 1.95 -0.25
CA GLY A 143 -15.22 1.11 0.94
C GLY A 143 -14.88 1.86 2.23
N LEU A 144 -13.88 2.74 2.18
CA LEU A 144 -13.46 3.55 3.33
C LEU A 144 -14.56 4.51 3.81
N GLN A 145 -15.36 5.05 2.91
CA GLN A 145 -16.48 5.93 3.27
C GLN A 145 -17.59 5.23 4.05
N LEU A 146 -17.68 3.90 3.94
CA LEU A 146 -18.65 3.08 4.67
C LEU A 146 -18.17 2.66 6.07
N VAL A 147 -16.87 2.85 6.37
CA VAL A 147 -16.31 2.54 7.68
C VAL A 147 -16.73 3.64 8.67
N HIS A 148 -17.86 3.41 9.34
CA HIS A 148 -18.36 4.32 10.38
C HIS A 148 -18.54 3.56 11.69
N VAL A 149 -17.94 4.07 12.75
CA VAL A 149 -18.05 3.48 14.09
C VAL A 149 -18.91 4.42 14.96
N GLY A 150 -20.12 3.99 15.28
CA GLY A 150 -20.96 4.71 16.25
C GLY A 150 -20.42 4.59 17.69
N PRO A 151 -20.98 5.37 18.65
CA PRO A 151 -20.49 5.42 20.04
C PRO A 151 -20.40 4.08 20.76
N ASN A 152 -21.24 3.11 20.39
CA ASN A 152 -21.25 1.75 20.94
C ASN A 152 -20.84 0.68 19.89
N GLY A 153 -20.28 1.12 18.77
CA GLY A 153 -19.89 0.24 17.66
C GLY A 153 -18.59 -0.50 17.95
N LYS A 154 -18.46 -1.69 17.37
CA LYS A 154 -17.20 -2.47 17.40
C LYS A 154 -16.34 -2.07 16.20
N PRO A 155 -15.16 -1.45 16.38
CA PRO A 155 -14.30 -0.98 15.28
C PRO A 155 -13.97 -2.08 14.26
N GLY A 156 -13.66 -3.30 14.75
CA GLY A 156 -13.34 -4.44 13.88
C GLY A 156 -14.49 -4.86 12.95
N ARG A 157 -15.76 -4.72 13.38
CA ARG A 157 -16.91 -5.00 12.50
C ARG A 157 -17.08 -3.95 11.42
N ALA A 158 -16.89 -2.69 11.77
CA ALA A 158 -16.96 -1.58 10.80
C ALA A 158 -15.88 -1.71 9.74
N LEU A 159 -14.65 -2.01 10.14
CA LEU A 159 -13.53 -2.23 9.23
C LEU A 159 -13.79 -3.43 8.30
N ASN A 160 -14.25 -4.55 8.85
CA ASN A 160 -14.53 -5.75 8.07
C ASN A 160 -15.67 -5.52 7.06
N SER A 161 -16.73 -4.79 7.43
CA SER A 161 -17.82 -4.46 6.50
C SER A 161 -17.36 -3.55 5.36
N GLY A 162 -16.51 -2.56 5.64
CA GLY A 162 -15.91 -1.70 4.62
C GLY A 162 -15.02 -2.49 3.66
N SER A 163 -14.21 -3.40 4.17
CA SER A 163 -13.34 -4.26 3.36
C SER A 163 -14.14 -5.20 2.44
N VAL A 164 -15.17 -5.87 2.97
CA VAL A 164 -16.03 -6.75 2.17
C VAL A 164 -16.76 -5.97 1.08
N PHE A 165 -17.26 -4.79 1.40
CA PHE A 165 -17.93 -3.93 0.41
C PHE A 165 -16.95 -3.44 -0.67
N SER A 166 -15.74 -3.06 -0.29
CA SER A 166 -14.67 -2.69 -1.23
C SER A 166 -14.36 -3.82 -2.20
N CYS A 167 -14.26 -5.07 -1.72
CA CYS A 167 -14.06 -6.24 -2.57
C CYS A 167 -15.23 -6.44 -3.56
N PHE A 168 -16.47 -6.27 -3.10
CA PHE A 168 -17.63 -6.37 -3.97
C PHE A 168 -17.61 -5.32 -5.08
N VAL A 169 -17.34 -4.06 -4.74
CA VAL A 169 -17.20 -2.96 -5.71
C VAL A 169 -16.07 -3.25 -6.71
N PHE A 170 -14.94 -3.75 -6.23
CA PHE A 170 -13.81 -4.13 -7.08
C PHE A 170 -14.20 -5.20 -8.12
N ILE A 171 -14.90 -6.25 -7.70
CA ILE A 171 -15.35 -7.32 -8.59
C ILE A 171 -16.29 -6.74 -9.66
N VAL A 172 -17.28 -5.94 -9.26
CA VAL A 172 -18.25 -5.36 -10.20
C VAL A 172 -17.56 -4.47 -11.24
N LEU A 173 -16.67 -3.57 -10.80
CA LEU A 173 -15.94 -2.69 -11.70
C LEU A 173 -14.99 -3.46 -12.62
N SER A 174 -14.33 -4.50 -12.12
CA SER A 174 -13.43 -5.34 -12.91
C SER A 174 -14.18 -6.09 -14.02
N VAL A 175 -15.34 -6.67 -13.70
CA VAL A 175 -16.20 -7.34 -14.68
C VAL A 175 -16.69 -6.35 -15.75
N LEU A 176 -17.06 -5.15 -15.33
CA LEU A 176 -17.55 -4.11 -16.23
C LEU A 176 -16.45 -3.65 -17.20
N VAL A 177 -15.22 -3.43 -16.71
CA VAL A 177 -14.08 -3.10 -17.57
C VAL A 177 -13.77 -4.23 -18.54
N PHE A 178 -13.77 -5.48 -18.05
CA PHE A 178 -13.53 -6.63 -18.91
C PHE A 178 -14.59 -6.79 -20.02
N ALA A 179 -15.85 -6.53 -19.71
CA ALA A 179 -16.96 -6.56 -20.68
C ALA A 179 -16.89 -5.43 -21.73
N ILE A 180 -16.24 -4.31 -21.42
CA ILE A 180 -16.07 -3.18 -22.34
C ILE A 180 -14.82 -3.40 -23.25
N THR A 181 -13.82 -4.10 -22.75
CA THR A 181 -12.54 -4.32 -23.45
C THR A 181 -12.53 -5.54 -24.35
N ASN A 182 -13.52 -6.42 -24.27
CA ASN A 182 -13.78 -7.56 -25.16
C ASN A 182 -15.00 -7.31 -26.03
#